data_7917e839bbad73fa45cf41aaa4a93938
#
_entry.id   7917e839bbad73fa45cf41aaa4a93938
#
_cell.length_a   1.000
_cell.length_b   1.000
_cell.length_c   1.000
_cell.angle_alpha   90.00
_cell.angle_beta   90.00
_cell.angle_gamma   90.00
#
_symmetry.space_group_name_H-M   'P 1'
#
loop_
_entity.id
_entity.type
_entity.pdbx_description
1 polymer ?
#
loop_
_entity_poly.entity_id
_entity_poly.type
_entity_poly.pdbx_seq_one_letter_code
_entity_poly.pdbx_strand_id
1 'polypeptide(L)'
;MVNNLQDTTTLHNGVKMPMLGLGVFLVEEGAELENAVKTAIQHGYRSIDTAAIYGNEEGVGRGIRQGLERTGLAREDIFVTSKVWNADQGYESTIAAYETSLSKLGLEYLDLYLIHWPVADKFKESWRALETLYKEGRVKAIGVSNFLVPQLEELIKDAEIKPMVDQMEHHPRLTQKGLQAFCKANDIQFEAWSPLMQGKLLDNVELAAIGEKYGKSIAQVILRWNLQNGVVTIPKSTKEHRIVENASLFDFELTIEDMERIDGLDQNIRVGPDPDNFDF
;
A
#
# COMPACT_ATOMS: atom_id res chain seq x y z
N MET A 1 -6.34 -13.58 12.25
CA MET A 1 -7.36 -12.51 12.15
C MET A 1 -6.75 -11.20 12.62
N VAL A 2 -7.02 -10.08 11.98
CA VAL A 2 -6.46 -8.76 12.36
C VAL A 2 -7.36 -8.17 13.44
N ASN A 3 -6.81 -7.90 14.63
CA ASN A 3 -7.57 -7.56 15.83
C ASN A 3 -7.23 -6.16 16.40
N ASN A 4 -6.17 -5.55 15.93
CA ASN A 4 -5.79 -4.19 16.34
C ASN A 4 -4.94 -3.50 15.24
N LEU A 5 -4.74 -2.20 15.39
CA LEU A 5 -4.04 -1.36 14.42
C LEU A 5 -2.54 -1.70 14.29
N GLN A 6 -1.93 -2.30 15.29
CA GLN A 6 -0.53 -2.70 15.28
C GLN A 6 -0.31 -4.13 14.75
N ASP A 7 -1.38 -4.84 14.39
CA ASP A 7 -1.26 -6.17 13.80
C ASP A 7 -0.55 -6.10 12.44
N THR A 8 0.30 -7.08 12.21
CA THR A 8 1.14 -7.17 11.02
C THR A 8 0.92 -8.48 10.28
N THR A 9 1.14 -8.48 8.99
CA THR A 9 1.47 -9.70 8.23
C THR A 9 2.98 -9.94 8.28
N THR A 10 3.39 -11.17 8.02
CA THR A 10 4.82 -11.54 7.91
C THR A 10 5.13 -11.82 6.46
N LEU A 11 5.97 -11.00 5.86
CA LEU A 11 6.48 -11.23 4.51
C LEU A 11 7.37 -12.48 4.49
N HIS A 12 7.55 -13.11 3.33
CA HIS A 12 8.30 -14.38 3.24
C HIS A 12 9.76 -14.28 3.66
N ASN A 13 10.32 -13.07 3.78
CA ASN A 13 11.67 -12.84 4.34
C ASN A 13 11.66 -12.59 5.86
N GLY A 14 10.51 -12.68 6.52
CA GLY A 14 10.34 -12.46 7.96
C GLY A 14 10.04 -11.03 8.41
N VAL A 15 10.08 -10.06 7.51
CA VAL A 15 9.74 -8.67 7.81
C VAL A 15 8.27 -8.55 8.18
N LYS A 16 7.98 -7.80 9.24
CA LYS A 16 6.63 -7.49 9.71
C LYS A 16 6.10 -6.25 9.01
N MET A 17 5.02 -6.39 8.26
CA MET A 17 4.36 -5.30 7.55
C MET A 17 3.00 -5.00 8.21
N PRO A 18 2.72 -3.75 8.63
CA PRO A 18 1.42 -3.38 9.19
C PRO A 18 0.28 -3.66 8.20
N MET A 19 -0.86 -4.15 8.71
CA MET A 19 -2.02 -4.48 7.88
C MET A 19 -2.80 -3.25 7.41
N LEU A 20 -2.65 -2.12 8.11
CA LEU A 20 -3.26 -0.83 7.75
C LEU A 20 -2.20 0.26 7.71
N GLY A 21 -2.15 1.01 6.60
CA GLY A 21 -1.26 2.16 6.44
C GLY A 21 -2.01 3.41 5.97
N LEU A 22 -1.31 4.54 5.93
CA LEU A 22 -1.76 5.78 5.31
C LEU A 22 -1.13 5.93 3.93
N GLY A 23 -1.94 5.97 2.87
CA GLY A 23 -1.51 6.39 1.53
C GLY A 23 -1.57 7.91 1.38
N VAL A 24 -0.65 8.48 0.58
CA VAL A 24 -0.60 9.94 0.35
C VAL A 24 -0.69 10.35 -1.12
N PHE A 25 -1.14 9.46 -1.99
CA PHE A 25 -1.39 9.79 -3.40
C PHE A 25 -2.39 10.95 -3.53
N LEU A 26 -2.12 11.91 -4.42
CA LEU A 26 -2.89 13.13 -4.63
C LEU A 26 -3.01 14.02 -3.36
N VAL A 27 -2.05 13.95 -2.48
CA VAL A 27 -1.86 14.96 -1.43
C VAL A 27 -0.68 15.83 -1.84
N GLU A 28 -0.92 17.13 -1.99
CA GLU A 28 0.13 18.08 -2.38
C GLU A 28 1.18 18.24 -1.28
N GLU A 29 2.41 18.52 -1.70
CA GLU A 29 3.51 18.86 -0.81
C GLU A 29 3.13 20.06 0.07
N GLY A 30 3.41 20.00 1.38
CA GLY A 30 3.19 21.09 2.30
C GLY A 30 2.55 20.70 3.63
N ALA A 31 2.07 21.71 4.35
CA ALA A 31 1.62 21.56 5.73
C ALA A 31 0.42 20.61 5.93
N GLU A 32 -0.49 20.49 4.96
CA GLU A 32 -1.62 19.55 5.06
C GLU A 32 -1.13 18.11 5.04
N LEU A 33 -0.18 17.79 4.15
CA LEU A 33 0.46 16.48 4.07
C LEU A 33 1.22 16.14 5.36
N GLU A 34 2.09 17.05 5.80
CA GLU A 34 2.89 16.87 7.02
C GLU A 34 1.98 16.60 8.23
N ASN A 35 0.90 17.40 8.34
CA ASN A 35 -0.07 17.22 9.42
C ASN A 35 -0.82 15.88 9.31
N ALA A 36 -1.18 15.44 8.11
CA ALA A 36 -1.86 14.16 7.91
C ALA A 36 -0.98 12.98 8.35
N VAL A 37 0.30 12.97 7.94
CA VAL A 37 1.27 11.93 8.32
C VAL A 37 1.52 11.94 9.82
N LYS A 38 1.81 13.10 10.40
CA LYS A 38 1.97 13.28 11.85
C LYS A 38 0.76 12.76 12.62
N THR A 39 -0.45 13.18 12.21
CA THR A 39 -1.71 12.79 12.84
C THR A 39 -1.93 11.27 12.77
N ALA A 40 -1.67 10.66 11.63
CA ALA A 40 -1.77 9.19 11.50
C ALA A 40 -0.86 8.48 12.50
N ILE A 41 0.41 8.88 12.62
CA ILE A 41 1.35 8.29 13.58
C ILE A 41 0.87 8.49 15.03
N GLN A 42 0.36 9.67 15.38
CA GLN A 42 -0.19 9.97 16.70
C GLN A 42 -1.40 9.09 17.04
N HIS A 43 -2.23 8.77 16.05
CA HIS A 43 -3.40 7.89 16.21
C HIS A 43 -3.09 6.39 15.99
N GLY A 44 -1.81 6.02 16.00
CA GLY A 44 -1.39 4.62 16.06
C GLY A 44 -1.05 3.97 14.72
N TYR A 45 -1.14 4.67 13.59
CA TYR A 45 -0.63 4.14 12.33
C TYR A 45 0.88 3.88 12.41
N ARG A 46 1.32 2.81 11.77
CA ARG A 46 2.72 2.40 11.71
C ARG A 46 3.22 2.17 10.28
N SER A 47 2.41 2.50 9.27
CA SER A 47 2.79 2.39 7.86
C SER A 47 2.39 3.66 7.11
N ILE A 48 3.34 4.19 6.33
CA ILE A 48 3.17 5.37 5.46
C ILE A 48 3.63 4.99 4.06
N ASP A 49 2.75 5.16 3.07
CA ASP A 49 3.00 4.84 1.65
C ASP A 49 3.04 6.10 0.80
N THR A 50 4.17 6.30 0.12
CA THR A 50 4.37 7.35 -0.89
C THR A 50 5.01 6.79 -2.16
N ALA A 51 5.41 7.64 -3.09
CA ALA A 51 6.15 7.30 -4.31
C ALA A 51 6.90 8.51 -4.85
N ALA A 52 7.97 8.29 -5.59
CA ALA A 52 8.77 9.36 -6.21
C ALA A 52 7.91 10.31 -7.07
N ILE A 53 6.99 9.77 -7.87
CA ILE A 53 6.13 10.54 -8.78
C ILE A 53 5.10 11.42 -8.05
N TYR A 54 4.78 11.13 -6.78
CA TYR A 54 3.81 11.94 -6.04
C TYR A 54 4.32 13.35 -5.74
N GLY A 55 5.64 13.57 -5.84
CA GLY A 55 6.26 14.88 -5.62
C GLY A 55 6.15 15.38 -4.16
N ASN A 56 5.91 14.47 -3.22
CA ASN A 56 5.60 14.82 -1.83
C ASN A 56 6.44 14.09 -0.77
N GLU A 57 7.52 13.44 -1.19
CA GLU A 57 8.38 12.67 -0.28
C GLU A 57 9.02 13.53 0.81
N GLU A 58 9.36 14.80 0.53
CA GLU A 58 9.95 15.70 1.52
C GLU A 58 8.97 16.01 2.67
N GLY A 59 7.71 16.31 2.34
CA GLY A 59 6.65 16.53 3.32
C GLY A 59 6.31 15.27 4.11
N VAL A 60 6.33 14.10 3.47
CA VAL A 60 6.20 12.81 4.16
C VAL A 60 7.31 12.64 5.19
N GLY A 61 8.56 12.88 4.81
CA GLY A 61 9.71 12.80 5.72
C GLY A 61 9.61 13.76 6.92
N ARG A 62 9.18 15.01 6.67
CA ARG A 62 8.92 15.99 7.76
C ARG A 62 7.77 15.54 8.66
N GLY A 63 6.68 15.04 8.09
CA GLY A 63 5.54 14.52 8.84
C GLY A 63 5.89 13.32 9.72
N ILE A 64 6.70 12.38 9.20
CA ILE A 64 7.23 11.24 9.99
C ILE A 64 8.06 11.75 11.16
N ARG A 65 9.04 12.63 10.94
CA ARG A 65 9.88 13.19 11.99
C ARG A 65 9.04 13.86 13.09
N GLN A 66 8.09 14.71 12.70
CA GLN A 66 7.16 15.35 13.65
C GLN A 66 6.31 14.33 14.42
N GLY A 67 5.86 13.27 13.77
CA GLY A 67 5.11 12.18 14.38
C GLY A 67 5.94 11.42 15.42
N LEU A 68 7.18 11.07 15.10
CA LEU A 68 8.12 10.42 15.99
C LEU A 68 8.43 11.29 17.22
N GLU A 69 8.74 12.56 17.02
CA GLU A 69 8.97 13.52 18.10
C GLU A 69 7.77 13.64 19.07
N ARG A 70 6.55 13.64 18.54
CA ARG A 70 5.32 13.77 19.33
C ARG A 70 4.96 12.50 20.11
N THR A 71 5.31 11.34 19.59
CA THR A 71 4.93 10.04 20.18
C THR A 71 6.05 9.40 20.99
N GLY A 72 7.29 9.84 20.82
CA GLY A 72 8.47 9.20 21.40
C GLY A 72 8.83 7.87 20.74
N LEU A 73 8.26 7.57 19.57
CA LEU A 73 8.60 6.39 18.77
C LEU A 73 9.94 6.57 18.07
N ALA A 74 10.59 5.45 17.78
CA ALA A 74 11.81 5.41 16.97
C ALA A 74 11.51 5.19 15.48
N ARG A 75 12.52 5.40 14.60
CA ARG A 75 12.37 5.20 13.15
C ARG A 75 11.95 3.77 12.79
N GLU A 76 12.45 2.79 13.51
CA GLU A 76 12.14 1.36 13.33
C GLU A 76 10.68 1.00 13.65
N ASP A 77 9.95 1.86 14.35
CA ASP A 77 8.53 1.65 14.65
C ASP A 77 7.62 2.03 13.48
N ILE A 78 8.15 2.69 12.44
CA ILE A 78 7.39 3.14 11.28
C ILE A 78 7.86 2.41 10.02
N PHE A 79 6.93 1.76 9.34
CA PHE A 79 7.12 1.10 8.05
C PHE A 79 6.90 2.12 6.93
N VAL A 80 7.93 2.44 6.17
CA VAL A 80 7.88 3.46 5.10
C VAL A 80 8.08 2.81 3.75
N THR A 81 7.12 3.05 2.85
CA THR A 81 7.14 2.58 1.46
C THR A 81 7.34 3.75 0.50
N SER A 82 8.24 3.60 -0.46
CA SER A 82 8.27 4.43 -1.67
C SER A 82 8.42 3.56 -2.92
N LYS A 83 8.37 4.18 -4.11
CA LYS A 83 8.30 3.47 -5.40
C LYS A 83 9.14 4.18 -6.44
N VAL A 84 9.90 3.41 -7.25
CA VAL A 84 10.59 3.95 -8.42
C VAL A 84 9.59 4.25 -9.53
N TRP A 85 9.68 5.47 -10.08
CA TRP A 85 8.82 5.86 -11.19
C TRP A 85 9.27 5.27 -12.52
N ASN A 86 8.35 5.20 -13.48
CA ASN A 86 8.56 4.58 -14.80
C ASN A 86 9.74 5.16 -15.58
N ALA A 87 9.93 6.49 -15.53
CA ALA A 87 11.03 7.16 -16.22
C ALA A 87 12.41 6.75 -15.66
N ASP A 88 12.46 6.39 -14.38
CA ASP A 88 13.70 6.06 -13.66
C ASP A 88 13.95 4.55 -13.60
N GLN A 89 13.17 3.74 -14.30
CA GLN A 89 13.38 2.30 -14.36
C GLN A 89 14.62 1.95 -15.22
N GLY A 90 15.34 0.92 -14.78
CA GLY A 90 16.63 0.43 -15.27
C GLY A 90 17.52 0.14 -14.07
N TYR A 91 18.65 -0.52 -14.24
CA TYR A 91 19.49 -0.92 -13.12
C TYR A 91 20.09 0.30 -12.38
N GLU A 92 20.92 1.10 -13.04
CA GLU A 92 21.61 2.24 -12.44
C GLU A 92 20.63 3.38 -12.08
N SER A 93 19.66 3.62 -12.94
CA SER A 93 18.66 4.67 -12.73
C SER A 93 17.76 4.38 -11.54
N THR A 94 17.39 3.12 -11.31
CA THR A 94 16.61 2.72 -10.13
C THR A 94 17.40 2.90 -8.83
N ILE A 95 18.70 2.58 -8.82
CA ILE A 95 19.55 2.85 -7.66
C ILE A 95 19.64 4.35 -7.38
N ALA A 96 19.88 5.17 -8.43
CA ALA A 96 19.91 6.63 -8.27
C ALA A 96 18.57 7.23 -7.81
N ALA A 97 17.46 6.70 -8.30
CA ALA A 97 16.11 7.08 -7.85
C ALA A 97 15.87 6.74 -6.36
N TYR A 98 16.35 5.58 -5.92
CA TYR A 98 16.30 5.17 -4.52
C TYR A 98 17.05 6.18 -3.61
N GLU A 99 18.28 6.56 -3.98
CA GLU A 99 19.05 7.58 -3.25
C GLU A 99 18.32 8.92 -3.19
N THR A 100 17.71 9.30 -4.29
CA THR A 100 16.93 10.53 -4.37
C THR A 100 15.74 10.50 -3.42
N SER A 101 15.01 9.39 -3.40
CA SER A 101 13.86 9.18 -2.48
C SER A 101 14.31 9.20 -1.01
N LEU A 102 15.40 8.52 -0.65
CA LEU A 102 15.96 8.58 0.71
C LEU A 102 16.32 9.99 1.13
N SER A 103 17.00 10.74 0.24
CA SER A 103 17.38 12.12 0.50
C SER A 103 16.18 13.03 0.75
N LYS A 104 15.13 12.92 -0.09
CA LYS A 104 13.89 13.68 0.07
C LYS A 104 13.15 13.33 1.37
N LEU A 105 13.03 12.05 1.67
CA LEU A 105 12.41 11.57 2.91
C LEU A 105 13.23 11.90 4.15
N GLY A 106 14.54 12.15 3.99
CA GLY A 106 15.46 12.35 5.11
C GLY A 106 15.63 11.09 5.95
N LEU A 107 15.65 9.92 5.31
CA LEU A 107 15.76 8.60 5.94
C LEU A 107 17.07 7.91 5.53
N GLU A 108 17.50 6.97 6.36
CA GLU A 108 18.70 6.14 6.09
C GLU A 108 18.36 4.85 5.32
N TYR A 109 17.11 4.38 5.42
CA TYR A 109 16.60 3.17 4.74
C TYR A 109 15.09 3.27 4.50
N LEU A 110 14.59 2.49 3.55
CA LEU A 110 13.16 2.19 3.38
C LEU A 110 12.83 0.80 3.94
N ASP A 111 11.60 0.64 4.43
CA ASP A 111 11.09 -0.66 4.83
C ASP A 111 10.62 -1.47 3.62
N LEU A 112 10.04 -0.80 2.62
CA LEU A 112 9.62 -1.40 1.35
C LEU A 112 9.91 -0.46 0.19
N TYR A 113 10.51 -1.00 -0.88
CA TYR A 113 10.68 -0.27 -2.14
C TYR A 113 10.06 -1.06 -3.29
N LEU A 114 9.23 -0.39 -4.08
CA LEU A 114 8.43 -1.01 -5.13
C LEU A 114 8.81 -0.50 -6.53
N ILE A 115 8.74 -1.37 -7.52
CA ILE A 115 8.57 -0.94 -8.92
C ILE A 115 7.12 -0.47 -9.07
N HIS A 116 6.92 0.78 -9.54
CA HIS A 116 5.58 1.40 -9.53
C HIS A 116 4.64 0.79 -10.60
N TRP A 117 5.16 0.53 -11.82
CA TRP A 117 4.45 -0.07 -12.94
C TRP A 117 5.35 -1.01 -13.73
N PRO A 118 4.81 -2.06 -14.39
CA PRO A 118 5.59 -3.02 -15.16
C PRO A 118 5.99 -2.46 -16.54
N VAL A 119 6.89 -1.47 -16.59
CA VAL A 119 7.36 -0.94 -17.87
C VAL A 119 8.08 -2.03 -18.65
N ALA A 120 7.55 -2.37 -19.82
CA ALA A 120 8.12 -3.39 -20.69
C ALA A 120 9.61 -3.11 -20.95
N ASP A 121 10.42 -4.17 -21.05
CA ASP A 121 11.87 -4.13 -21.28
C ASP A 121 12.71 -3.44 -20.18
N LYS A 122 12.08 -2.89 -19.11
CA LYS A 122 12.79 -2.19 -18.02
C LYS A 122 12.61 -2.83 -16.64
N PHE A 123 11.45 -3.39 -16.33
CA PHE A 123 11.15 -3.83 -14.98
C PHE A 123 12.10 -4.93 -14.48
N LYS A 124 12.65 -5.79 -15.34
CA LYS A 124 13.62 -6.82 -14.94
C LYS A 124 14.94 -6.22 -14.46
N GLU A 125 15.46 -5.21 -15.17
CA GLU A 125 16.69 -4.52 -14.76
C GLU A 125 16.44 -3.70 -13.48
N SER A 126 15.26 -3.08 -13.35
CA SER A 126 14.84 -2.43 -12.12
C SER A 126 14.74 -3.43 -10.95
N TRP A 127 14.23 -4.63 -11.21
CA TRP A 127 14.16 -5.67 -10.19
C TRP A 127 15.55 -6.10 -9.70
N ARG A 128 16.51 -6.28 -10.62
CA ARG A 128 17.91 -6.55 -10.25
C ARG A 128 18.52 -5.44 -9.38
N ALA A 129 18.16 -4.19 -9.64
CA ALA A 129 18.57 -3.07 -8.80
C ALA A 129 17.95 -3.18 -7.39
N LEU A 130 16.65 -3.52 -7.28
CA LEU A 130 16.01 -3.75 -6.00
C LEU A 130 16.65 -4.92 -5.22
N GLU A 131 16.98 -6.01 -5.90
CA GLU A 131 17.69 -7.14 -5.30
C GLU A 131 19.06 -6.72 -4.76
N THR A 132 19.78 -5.87 -5.48
CA THR A 132 21.07 -5.32 -5.04
C THR A 132 20.89 -4.47 -3.78
N LEU A 133 19.98 -3.53 -3.77
CA LEU A 133 19.65 -2.69 -2.61
C LEU A 133 19.25 -3.54 -1.38
N TYR A 134 18.49 -4.61 -1.62
CA TYR A 134 18.07 -5.53 -0.56
C TYR A 134 19.27 -6.33 0.01
N LYS A 135 20.13 -6.89 -0.86
CA LYS A 135 21.32 -7.64 -0.44
C LYS A 135 22.33 -6.76 0.31
N GLU A 136 22.40 -5.48 -0.02
CA GLU A 136 23.21 -4.48 0.68
C GLU A 136 22.60 -4.03 2.02
N GLY A 137 21.39 -4.49 2.35
CA GLY A 137 20.67 -4.11 3.58
C GLY A 137 20.13 -2.68 3.60
N ARG A 138 20.01 -2.04 2.44
CA ARG A 138 19.57 -0.66 2.29
C ARG A 138 18.04 -0.55 2.29
N VAL A 139 17.34 -1.60 1.93
CA VAL A 139 15.88 -1.74 2.02
C VAL A 139 15.55 -3.08 2.69
N LYS A 140 14.52 -3.08 3.55
CA LYS A 140 14.15 -4.29 4.32
C LYS A 140 13.30 -5.27 3.52
N ALA A 141 12.51 -4.78 2.56
CA ALA A 141 11.68 -5.60 1.68
C ALA A 141 11.58 -4.95 0.30
N ILE A 142 11.42 -5.78 -0.73
CA ILE A 142 11.27 -5.36 -2.12
C ILE A 142 10.01 -5.97 -2.72
N GLY A 143 9.36 -5.23 -3.60
CA GLY A 143 8.13 -5.67 -4.23
C GLY A 143 7.81 -4.90 -5.50
N VAL A 144 6.60 -5.10 -5.97
CA VAL A 144 6.10 -4.51 -7.20
C VAL A 144 4.73 -3.88 -6.98
N SER A 145 4.31 -3.04 -7.91
CA SER A 145 2.96 -2.47 -7.93
C SER A 145 2.41 -2.53 -9.36
N ASN A 146 1.12 -2.85 -9.47
CA ASN A 146 0.42 -2.96 -10.75
C ASN A 146 0.93 -4.09 -11.66
N PHE A 147 1.48 -5.16 -11.08
CA PHE A 147 1.85 -6.36 -11.81
C PHE A 147 0.69 -7.34 -11.84
N LEU A 148 0.24 -7.72 -13.03
CA LEU A 148 -0.71 -8.81 -13.22
C LEU A 148 0.01 -10.16 -13.26
N VAL A 149 -0.75 -11.26 -13.28
CA VAL A 149 -0.17 -12.61 -13.26
C VAL A 149 0.90 -12.82 -14.33
N PRO A 150 0.72 -12.42 -15.60
CA PRO A 150 1.76 -12.61 -16.62
C PRO A 150 3.08 -11.91 -16.29
N GLN A 151 3.03 -10.66 -15.80
CA GLN A 151 4.23 -9.92 -15.43
C GLN A 151 4.91 -10.50 -14.19
N LEU A 152 4.12 -10.97 -13.20
CA LEU A 152 4.66 -11.66 -12.02
C LEU A 152 5.35 -12.97 -12.40
N GLU A 153 4.73 -13.80 -13.26
CA GLU A 153 5.33 -15.05 -13.75
C GLU A 153 6.64 -14.79 -14.51
N GLU A 154 6.64 -13.77 -15.36
CA GLU A 154 7.83 -13.38 -16.11
C GLU A 154 8.95 -12.88 -15.19
N LEU A 155 8.62 -12.11 -14.16
CA LEU A 155 9.59 -11.61 -13.18
C LEU A 155 10.14 -12.74 -12.32
N ILE A 156 9.28 -13.57 -11.75
CA ILE A 156 9.67 -14.66 -10.83
C ILE A 156 10.58 -15.69 -11.51
N LYS A 157 10.39 -15.89 -12.81
CA LYS A 157 11.21 -16.84 -13.58
C LYS A 157 12.71 -16.53 -13.54
N ASP A 158 13.05 -15.23 -13.56
CA ASP A 158 14.44 -14.76 -13.66
C ASP A 158 14.95 -14.14 -12.35
N ALA A 159 14.08 -13.90 -11.37
CA ALA A 159 14.42 -13.28 -10.10
C ALA A 159 15.19 -14.23 -9.17
N GLU A 160 16.26 -13.74 -8.55
CA GLU A 160 16.93 -14.45 -7.45
C GLU A 160 16.10 -14.36 -6.15
N ILE A 161 15.40 -13.24 -5.95
CA ILE A 161 14.53 -12.98 -4.82
C ILE A 161 13.13 -12.69 -5.36
N LYS A 162 12.13 -13.48 -4.96
CA LYS A 162 10.73 -13.23 -5.35
C LYS A 162 10.24 -11.91 -4.77
N PRO A 163 9.31 -11.21 -5.45
CA PRO A 163 8.61 -10.08 -4.87
C PRO A 163 7.96 -10.47 -3.52
N MET A 164 8.08 -9.59 -2.53
CA MET A 164 7.48 -9.79 -1.20
C MET A 164 6.08 -9.21 -1.12
N VAL A 165 5.82 -8.18 -1.92
CA VAL A 165 4.54 -7.45 -2.00
C VAL A 165 4.18 -7.20 -3.44
N ASP A 166 2.89 -7.30 -3.78
CA ASP A 166 2.30 -6.73 -4.99
C ASP A 166 1.17 -5.77 -4.59
N GLN A 167 1.40 -4.47 -4.84
CA GLN A 167 0.46 -3.40 -4.50
C GLN A 167 -0.43 -3.07 -5.69
N MET A 168 -1.73 -3.35 -5.58
CA MET A 168 -2.68 -3.32 -6.69
C MET A 168 -3.90 -2.46 -6.39
N GLU A 169 -4.55 -1.95 -7.43
CA GLU A 169 -5.89 -1.41 -7.28
C GLU A 169 -6.83 -2.50 -6.78
N HIS A 170 -7.45 -2.28 -5.61
CA HIS A 170 -8.36 -3.26 -5.05
C HIS A 170 -9.45 -2.61 -4.19
N HIS A 171 -10.69 -2.92 -4.52
CA HIS A 171 -11.90 -2.43 -3.87
C HIS A 171 -13.08 -3.33 -4.27
N PRO A 172 -14.29 -3.18 -3.68
CA PRO A 172 -15.41 -4.08 -3.98
C PRO A 172 -15.81 -4.19 -5.45
N ARG A 173 -15.52 -3.21 -6.31
CA ARG A 173 -15.78 -3.30 -7.76
C ARG A 173 -14.63 -3.85 -8.59
N LEU A 174 -13.50 -4.16 -7.95
CA LEU A 174 -12.32 -4.77 -8.55
C LEU A 174 -11.64 -5.68 -7.53
N THR A 175 -12.16 -6.89 -7.36
CA THR A 175 -11.68 -7.81 -6.32
C THR A 175 -10.41 -8.56 -6.70
N GLN A 176 -10.12 -8.71 -7.98
CA GLN A 176 -8.92 -9.38 -8.50
C GLN A 176 -8.60 -10.74 -7.85
N LYS A 177 -9.63 -11.56 -7.61
CA LYS A 177 -9.51 -12.85 -6.88
C LYS A 177 -8.46 -13.80 -7.48
N GLY A 178 -8.35 -13.84 -8.81
CA GLY A 178 -7.35 -14.67 -9.49
C GLY A 178 -5.92 -14.23 -9.17
N LEU A 179 -5.66 -12.92 -9.17
CA LEU A 179 -4.36 -12.36 -8.82
C LEU A 179 -4.05 -12.54 -7.32
N GLN A 180 -5.03 -12.33 -6.44
CA GLN A 180 -4.87 -12.62 -5.01
C GLN A 180 -4.51 -14.09 -4.75
N ALA A 181 -5.17 -15.02 -5.45
CA ALA A 181 -4.88 -16.45 -5.34
C ALA A 181 -3.46 -16.77 -5.83
N PHE A 182 -3.02 -16.16 -6.93
CA PHE A 182 -1.65 -16.28 -7.43
C PHE A 182 -0.62 -15.75 -6.43
N CYS A 183 -0.84 -14.54 -5.91
CA CYS A 183 0.04 -13.95 -4.91
C CYS A 183 0.16 -14.85 -3.67
N LYS A 184 -0.98 -15.33 -3.15
CA LYS A 184 -1.00 -16.24 -1.99
C LYS A 184 -0.24 -17.54 -2.26
N ALA A 185 -0.39 -18.13 -3.45
CA ALA A 185 0.31 -19.37 -3.83
C ALA A 185 1.83 -19.19 -3.97
N ASN A 186 2.30 -17.96 -4.15
CA ASN A 186 3.70 -17.61 -4.30
C ASN A 186 4.30 -16.92 -3.07
N ASP A 187 3.56 -16.84 -1.94
CA ASP A 187 3.96 -16.14 -0.72
C ASP A 187 4.20 -14.62 -0.93
N ILE A 188 3.47 -14.00 -1.87
CA ILE A 188 3.49 -12.57 -2.13
C ILE A 188 2.34 -11.93 -1.38
N GLN A 189 2.63 -10.92 -0.54
CA GLN A 189 1.59 -10.18 0.16
C GLN A 189 0.86 -9.25 -0.83
N PHE A 190 -0.44 -9.41 -0.92
CA PHE A 190 -1.29 -8.52 -1.70
C PHE A 190 -1.62 -7.26 -0.87
N GLU A 191 -1.41 -6.08 -1.46
CA GLU A 191 -1.69 -4.77 -0.85
C GLU A 191 -2.62 -3.95 -1.74
N ALA A 192 -3.64 -3.34 -1.13
CA ALA A 192 -4.69 -2.59 -1.81
C ALA A 192 -4.41 -1.08 -1.84
N TRP A 193 -4.16 -0.51 -3.02
CA TRP A 193 -4.30 0.93 -3.23
C TRP A 193 -5.71 1.29 -3.72
N SER A 194 -6.14 2.55 -3.49
CA SER A 194 -7.50 3.05 -3.72
C SER A 194 -8.61 2.16 -3.13
N PRO A 195 -8.49 1.66 -1.88
CA PRO A 195 -9.47 0.73 -1.31
C PRO A 195 -10.88 1.31 -1.26
N LEU A 196 -11.03 2.63 -1.20
CA LEU A 196 -12.32 3.34 -1.19
C LEU A 196 -12.75 3.84 -2.58
N MET A 197 -12.09 3.37 -3.65
CA MET A 197 -12.40 3.75 -5.04
C MET A 197 -12.50 5.28 -5.23
N GLN A 198 -11.60 6.05 -4.58
CA GLN A 198 -11.59 7.52 -4.56
C GLN A 198 -12.93 8.13 -4.11
N GLY A 199 -13.65 7.44 -3.22
CA GLY A 199 -14.94 7.88 -2.70
C GLY A 199 -16.16 7.48 -3.54
N LYS A 200 -15.99 6.85 -4.70
CA LYS A 200 -17.09 6.48 -5.62
C LYS A 200 -18.00 5.35 -5.10
N LEU A 201 -17.66 4.74 -3.96
CA LEU A 201 -18.45 3.70 -3.31
C LEU A 201 -19.23 4.21 -2.09
N LEU A 202 -19.02 5.46 -1.67
CA LEU A 202 -19.57 5.97 -0.41
C LEU A 202 -21.10 6.22 -0.42
N ASP A 203 -21.75 6.05 -1.56
CA ASP A 203 -23.21 6.10 -1.75
C ASP A 203 -23.81 4.73 -2.14
N ASN A 204 -23.02 3.65 -2.09
CA ASN A 204 -23.48 2.32 -2.44
C ASN A 204 -24.47 1.79 -1.40
N VAL A 205 -25.69 1.47 -1.82
CA VAL A 205 -26.78 1.06 -0.93
C VAL A 205 -26.54 -0.28 -0.24
N GLU A 206 -25.85 -1.21 -0.90
CA GLU A 206 -25.51 -2.53 -0.33
C GLU A 206 -24.48 -2.39 0.79
N LEU A 207 -23.43 -1.60 0.55
CA LEU A 207 -22.41 -1.32 1.56
C LEU A 207 -22.97 -0.51 2.73
N ALA A 208 -23.92 0.42 2.47
CA ALA A 208 -24.62 1.17 3.50
C ALA A 208 -25.44 0.23 4.40
N ALA A 209 -26.22 -0.70 3.81
CA ALA A 209 -27.02 -1.65 4.56
C ALA A 209 -26.15 -2.57 5.44
N ILE A 210 -24.99 -3.01 4.94
CA ILE A 210 -24.01 -3.76 5.75
C ILE A 210 -23.49 -2.87 6.89
N GLY A 211 -23.12 -1.62 6.58
CA GLY A 211 -22.63 -0.66 7.59
C GLY A 211 -23.63 -0.44 8.73
N GLU A 212 -24.91 -0.24 8.41
CA GLU A 212 -25.99 -0.08 9.41
C GLU A 212 -26.07 -1.25 10.38
N LYS A 213 -25.89 -2.48 9.90
CA LYS A 213 -25.89 -3.69 10.73
C LYS A 213 -24.85 -3.65 11.86
N TYR A 214 -23.70 -3.00 11.61
CA TYR A 214 -22.58 -2.92 12.54
C TYR A 214 -22.42 -1.52 13.18
N GLY A 215 -23.24 -0.54 12.81
CA GLY A 215 -23.07 0.85 13.22
C GLY A 215 -21.78 1.48 12.67
N LYS A 216 -21.39 1.10 11.43
CA LYS A 216 -20.15 1.51 10.76
C LYS A 216 -20.40 2.24 9.45
N SER A 217 -19.45 3.10 9.08
CA SER A 217 -19.49 3.74 7.77
C SER A 217 -19.13 2.75 6.64
N ILE A 218 -19.49 3.09 5.41
CA ILE A 218 -19.12 2.35 4.21
C ILE A 218 -17.59 2.21 4.12
N ALA A 219 -16.85 3.27 4.45
CA ALA A 219 -15.38 3.22 4.45
C ALA A 219 -14.86 2.15 5.43
N GLN A 220 -15.39 2.11 6.64
CA GLN A 220 -15.01 1.10 7.63
C GLN A 220 -15.36 -0.32 7.17
N VAL A 221 -16.52 -0.52 6.56
CA VAL A 221 -16.93 -1.82 6.01
C VAL A 221 -15.93 -2.30 4.96
N ILE A 222 -15.58 -1.45 3.99
CA ILE A 222 -14.64 -1.80 2.92
C ILE A 222 -13.24 -2.12 3.49
N LEU A 223 -12.75 -1.29 4.40
CA LEU A 223 -11.43 -1.50 5.00
C LEU A 223 -11.41 -2.78 5.86
N ARG A 224 -12.47 -3.07 6.61
CA ARG A 224 -12.58 -4.31 7.36
C ARG A 224 -12.63 -5.54 6.45
N TRP A 225 -13.35 -5.45 5.34
CA TRP A 225 -13.40 -6.50 4.30
C TRP A 225 -12.00 -6.79 3.74
N ASN A 226 -11.18 -5.76 3.43
CA ASN A 226 -9.79 -5.95 3.04
C ASN A 226 -9.01 -6.72 4.09
N LEU A 227 -9.05 -6.28 5.35
CA LEU A 227 -8.30 -6.90 6.44
C LEU A 227 -8.72 -8.35 6.68
N GLN A 228 -10.02 -8.67 6.59
CA GLN A 228 -10.52 -10.03 6.75
C GLN A 228 -10.13 -10.96 5.59
N ASN A 229 -9.90 -10.41 4.41
CA ASN A 229 -9.33 -11.13 3.26
C ASN A 229 -7.79 -11.29 3.35
N GLY A 230 -7.15 -10.77 4.41
CA GLY A 230 -5.68 -10.79 4.54
C GLY A 230 -4.98 -9.80 3.61
N VAL A 231 -5.71 -8.82 3.09
CA VAL A 231 -5.20 -7.76 2.21
C VAL A 231 -4.73 -6.58 3.06
N VAL A 232 -3.47 -6.18 2.90
CA VAL A 232 -2.96 -4.93 3.46
C VAL A 232 -3.64 -3.76 2.75
N THR A 233 -4.01 -2.69 3.45
CA THR A 233 -4.76 -1.60 2.84
C THR A 233 -4.25 -0.23 3.27
N ILE A 234 -4.18 0.71 2.31
CA ILE A 234 -3.60 2.04 2.49
C ILE A 234 -4.58 3.17 2.09
N PRO A 235 -5.69 3.34 2.82
CA PRO A 235 -6.61 4.44 2.55
C PRO A 235 -5.91 5.80 2.68
N LYS A 236 -6.30 6.76 1.83
CA LYS A 236 -5.83 8.14 1.86
C LYS A 236 -6.81 9.04 2.59
N SER A 237 -6.31 9.86 3.51
CA SER A 237 -7.04 11.01 4.05
C SER A 237 -6.08 12.07 4.60
N THR A 238 -6.48 13.34 4.48
CA THR A 238 -5.82 14.49 5.14
C THR A 238 -6.63 15.00 6.33
N LYS A 239 -7.83 14.47 6.56
CA LYS A 239 -8.73 14.92 7.63
C LYS A 239 -8.61 14.00 8.84
N GLU A 240 -8.25 14.56 9.99
CA GLU A 240 -8.03 13.82 11.23
C GLU A 240 -9.19 12.87 11.57
N HIS A 241 -10.44 13.37 11.55
CA HIS A 241 -11.60 12.54 11.86
C HIS A 241 -11.72 11.29 10.95
N ARG A 242 -11.34 11.39 9.65
CA ARG A 242 -11.33 10.25 8.74
C ARG A 242 -10.14 9.33 8.96
N ILE A 243 -8.97 9.88 9.33
CA ILE A 243 -7.79 9.08 9.71
C ILE A 243 -8.15 8.20 10.90
N VAL A 244 -8.79 8.77 11.92
CA VAL A 244 -9.27 8.04 13.11
C VAL A 244 -10.36 7.04 12.76
N GLU A 245 -11.34 7.43 11.96
CA GLU A 245 -12.45 6.56 11.51
C GLU A 245 -11.91 5.35 10.73
N ASN A 246 -11.00 5.57 9.78
CA ASN A 246 -10.37 4.51 8.99
C ASN A 246 -9.54 3.52 9.82
N ALA A 247 -9.11 3.91 11.02
CA ALA A 247 -8.42 3.04 11.98
C ALA A 247 -9.36 2.34 12.96
N SER A 248 -10.63 2.75 13.05
CA SER A 248 -11.61 2.21 14.01
C SER A 248 -12.36 0.99 13.44
N LEU A 249 -11.58 -0.08 13.16
CA LEU A 249 -12.03 -1.26 12.40
C LEU A 249 -12.08 -2.55 13.24
N PHE A 250 -11.61 -2.52 14.49
CA PHE A 250 -11.28 -3.74 15.24
C PHE A 250 -12.32 -4.14 16.27
N ASP A 251 -13.39 -3.40 16.39
CA ASP A 251 -14.53 -3.61 17.31
C ASP A 251 -15.74 -4.31 16.64
N PHE A 252 -15.60 -4.74 15.39
CA PHE A 252 -16.60 -5.51 14.66
C PHE A 252 -15.95 -6.49 13.68
N GLU A 253 -16.73 -7.48 13.26
CA GLU A 253 -16.32 -8.47 12.26
C GLU A 253 -17.46 -8.71 11.29
N LEU A 254 -17.16 -8.68 9.99
CA LEU A 254 -18.10 -9.00 8.93
C LEU A 254 -18.37 -10.51 8.91
N THR A 255 -19.63 -10.91 8.82
CA THR A 255 -19.99 -12.31 8.64
C THR A 255 -19.54 -12.81 7.25
N ILE A 256 -19.47 -14.14 7.10
CA ILE A 256 -19.17 -14.76 5.78
C ILE A 256 -20.17 -14.29 4.72
N GLU A 257 -21.45 -14.22 5.07
CA GLU A 257 -22.50 -13.71 4.18
C GLU A 257 -22.24 -12.27 3.74
N ASP A 258 -21.86 -11.37 4.67
CA ASP A 258 -21.55 -9.98 4.32
C ASP A 258 -20.28 -9.88 3.47
N MET A 259 -19.26 -10.70 3.73
CA MET A 259 -18.07 -10.79 2.88
C MET A 259 -18.42 -11.22 1.46
N GLU A 260 -19.26 -12.24 1.29
CA GLU A 260 -19.74 -12.73 -0.02
C GLU A 260 -20.58 -11.67 -0.74
N ARG A 261 -21.43 -10.92 -0.02
CA ARG A 261 -22.20 -9.79 -0.59
C ARG A 261 -21.28 -8.69 -1.12
N ILE A 262 -20.24 -8.33 -0.38
CA ILE A 262 -19.24 -7.35 -0.82
C ILE A 262 -18.48 -7.88 -2.05
N ASP A 263 -18.06 -9.13 -2.03
CA ASP A 263 -17.39 -9.79 -3.16
C ASP A 263 -18.28 -9.81 -4.41
N GLY A 264 -19.60 -9.93 -4.24
CA GLY A 264 -20.60 -9.90 -5.32
C GLY A 264 -20.75 -8.53 -6.00
N LEU A 265 -20.17 -7.47 -5.46
CA LEU A 265 -20.14 -6.15 -6.09
C LEU A 265 -19.10 -6.01 -7.21
N ASP A 266 -18.29 -7.04 -7.42
CA ASP A 266 -17.23 -7.05 -8.44
C ASP A 266 -17.79 -6.84 -9.85
N GLN A 267 -17.25 -5.88 -10.55
CA GLN A 267 -17.62 -5.54 -11.93
C GLN A 267 -16.39 -5.41 -12.84
N ASN A 268 -15.21 -5.75 -12.33
CA ASN A 268 -13.92 -5.52 -13.00
C ASN A 268 -13.74 -4.07 -13.48
N ILE A 269 -14.17 -3.11 -12.64
CA ILE A 269 -14.09 -1.67 -12.94
C ILE A 269 -12.92 -1.04 -12.20
N ARG A 270 -12.04 -0.38 -12.94
CA ARG A 270 -10.89 0.38 -12.43
C ARG A 270 -11.21 1.86 -12.26
N VAL A 271 -10.51 2.52 -11.34
CA VAL A 271 -10.42 3.99 -11.25
C VAL A 271 -9.06 4.50 -11.69
N GLY A 272 -8.06 3.65 -11.63
CA GLY A 272 -6.72 3.89 -12.18
C GLY A 272 -6.54 3.29 -13.57
N PRO A 273 -5.35 3.48 -14.17
CA PRO A 273 -5.00 2.90 -15.46
C PRO A 273 -4.99 1.36 -15.43
N ASP A 274 -5.21 0.75 -16.58
CA ASP A 274 -5.07 -0.69 -16.76
C ASP A 274 -3.59 -1.06 -16.85
N PRO A 275 -3.08 -1.98 -16.00
CA PRO A 275 -1.69 -2.41 -16.05
C PRO A 275 -1.25 -3.05 -17.37
N ASP A 276 -2.17 -3.61 -18.15
CA ASP A 276 -1.87 -4.16 -19.48
C ASP A 276 -1.91 -3.11 -20.61
N ASN A 277 -2.38 -1.88 -20.30
CA ASN A 277 -2.56 -0.84 -21.31
C ASN A 277 -2.37 0.55 -20.71
N PHE A 278 -1.11 0.91 -20.43
CA PHE A 278 -0.72 2.25 -19.97
C PHE A 278 0.41 2.79 -20.85
N ASP A 279 0.47 4.12 -21.01
CA ASP A 279 1.35 4.80 -21.96
C ASP A 279 2.12 6.01 -21.36
N PHE A 280 2.29 6.04 -20.04
CA PHE A 280 2.94 7.13 -19.28
C PHE A 280 4.24 6.72 -18.61
#